data_3813c2fe55666a6c60eb57f9b1a908cc
#
_entry.id   3813c2fe55666a6c60eb57f9b1a908cc
#
_cell.length_a   1.000
_cell.length_b   1.000
_cell.length_c   1.000
_cell.angle_alpha   90.00
_cell.angle_beta   90.00
_cell.angle_gamma   90.00
#
_symmetry.space_group_name_H-M   'P 1'
#
loop_
_entity.id
_entity.type
_entity.pdbx_description
1 polymer ?
#
loop_
_entity_poly.entity_id
_entity_poly.type
_entity_poly.pdbx_seq_one_letter_code
_entity_poly.pdbx_strand_id
1 'polypeptide(L)'
;MKKIFKLLFIALVSIPLYGCNDKDSLKFSKDDTKLFIVSDTHYLSSTLLDSNIDYDEEGKQITKDGRTVQYINTLIDKLFDKVISEKPDYFIITGDLTFNGEKVSHLELANKMKILLDNGIQPLVIPGNHDMCMSKSARDYIPGSSKVVSDIKYDECPTIYADYGYSGAIRKDLEQSHSYIYQTKNNEWLFMLDTSLSKYNYEEGFNQTSGYFENIEWLESNLKYAYENNIKCYMFSHHNLFLHNPKFTYYYQIRNYEQILELYNKYNVNIHFSGHMHIQDIKEENGIYDICTGSLLDYGNRYGIFQTNENGMKYESKTIDFKMENGEMYSKHSYDLFTRDSTKLTNKLNIEDENQKKIAIDFASKINAYYFDGSIKNQYQKLIKEKGYALIKDNLADFENSYINTMLVEGNRECHKLIIKNGK
;
A
#
# COMPACT_ATOMS: atom_id res chain seq x y z
N MET A 1 76.17 27.16 21.43
CA MET A 1 75.23 26.26 20.74
C MET A 1 73.81 26.50 21.28
N LYS A 2 73.05 27.33 20.60
CA LYS A 2 71.65 27.66 20.99
C LYS A 2 70.68 26.75 20.18
N LYS A 3 69.92 25.90 20.89
CA LYS A 3 68.86 25.13 20.31
C LYS A 3 67.61 25.99 20.18
N ILE A 4 67.12 26.16 18.95
CA ILE A 4 65.89 26.86 18.64
C ILE A 4 64.76 25.82 18.67
N PHE A 5 63.81 25.95 19.63
CA PHE A 5 62.55 25.23 19.65
C PHE A 5 61.58 25.93 18.71
N LYS A 6 61.13 25.21 17.63
CA LYS A 6 60.02 25.64 16.83
C LYS A 6 58.70 25.14 17.49
N LEU A 7 57.92 26.05 18.01
CA LEU A 7 56.55 25.80 18.39
C LEU A 7 55.69 25.69 17.12
N LEU A 8 55.09 24.54 16.91
CA LEU A 8 54.07 24.36 15.90
C LEU A 8 52.75 24.83 16.53
N PHE A 9 52.17 25.92 16.02
CA PHE A 9 50.81 26.35 16.34
C PHE A 9 49.85 25.53 15.46
N ILE A 10 49.14 24.57 16.05
CA ILE A 10 47.99 23.89 15.40
C ILE A 10 46.81 24.82 15.61
N ALA A 11 46.41 25.51 14.54
CA ALA A 11 45.15 26.24 14.49
C ALA A 11 44.01 25.21 14.41
N LEU A 12 43.30 25.02 15.52
CA LEU A 12 41.99 24.33 15.49
C LEU A 12 41.00 25.20 14.71
N VAL A 13 40.75 24.84 13.45
CA VAL A 13 39.63 25.37 12.69
C VAL A 13 38.39 24.69 13.25
N SER A 14 37.66 25.39 14.10
CA SER A 14 36.27 24.99 14.46
C SER A 14 35.37 25.15 13.25
N ILE A 15 35.11 24.07 12.58
CA ILE A 15 34.05 24.01 11.57
C ILE A 15 32.72 24.16 12.35
N PRO A 16 31.93 25.22 12.12
CA PRO A 16 30.61 25.26 12.70
C PRO A 16 29.80 24.12 12.07
N LEU A 17 29.41 23.15 12.89
CA LEU A 17 28.33 22.24 12.56
C LEU A 17 27.07 23.11 12.36
N TYR A 18 26.76 23.43 11.11
CA TYR A 18 25.43 23.90 10.75
C TYR A 18 24.48 22.76 11.09
N GLY A 19 23.94 22.78 12.30
CA GLY A 19 22.76 22.02 12.63
C GLY A 19 21.68 22.47 11.65
N CYS A 20 21.12 21.52 10.87
CA CYS A 20 19.89 21.76 10.17
C CYS A 20 18.88 22.30 11.17
N ASN A 21 18.55 23.56 11.05
CA ASN A 21 17.49 24.21 11.82
C ASN A 21 16.17 23.60 11.35
N ASP A 22 15.63 22.66 12.11
CA ASP A 22 14.29 22.07 11.99
C ASP A 22 13.15 23.09 12.27
N LYS A 23 13.41 24.39 11.99
CA LYS A 23 12.40 25.45 12.19
C LYS A 23 11.18 25.36 11.28
N ASP A 24 11.21 24.43 10.31
CA ASP A 24 10.15 24.27 9.30
C ASP A 24 9.37 22.96 9.41
N SER A 25 9.60 22.11 10.40
CA SER A 25 8.84 20.87 10.55
C SER A 25 7.43 21.14 11.09
N LEU A 26 6.38 20.59 10.42
CA LEU A 26 5.04 20.55 11.01
C LEU A 26 5.12 19.80 12.34
N LYS A 27 4.52 20.38 13.38
CA LYS A 27 4.40 19.74 14.70
C LYS A 27 2.98 19.24 14.87
N PHE A 28 2.86 18.02 15.37
CA PHE A 28 1.59 17.38 15.67
C PHE A 28 1.52 17.05 17.17
N SER A 29 0.34 17.22 17.74
CA SER A 29 0.00 16.89 19.12
C SER A 29 -0.83 15.60 19.17
N LYS A 30 -1.13 15.12 20.36
CA LYS A 30 -2.07 14.02 20.58
C LYS A 30 -3.54 14.37 20.24
N ASP A 31 -3.84 15.67 20.16
CA ASP A 31 -5.19 16.15 19.88
C ASP A 31 -5.45 16.27 18.35
N ASP A 32 -4.38 16.28 17.54
CA ASP A 32 -4.45 16.26 16.09
C ASP A 32 -4.88 14.90 15.57
N THR A 33 -5.43 14.85 14.35
CA THR A 33 -5.85 13.57 13.74
C THR A 33 -4.65 12.76 13.28
N LYS A 34 -4.58 11.49 13.72
CA LYS A 34 -3.57 10.53 13.31
C LYS A 34 -4.22 9.27 12.74
N LEU A 35 -3.92 8.96 11.48
CA LEU A 35 -4.37 7.76 10.79
C LEU A 35 -3.19 6.80 10.61
N PHE A 36 -3.47 5.51 10.77
CA PHE A 36 -2.57 4.43 10.40
C PHE A 36 -3.19 3.67 9.23
N ILE A 37 -2.51 3.58 8.09
CA ILE A 37 -3.08 3.14 6.82
C ILE A 37 -2.33 1.92 6.33
N VAL A 38 -3.05 0.88 5.96
CA VAL A 38 -2.54 -0.31 5.28
C VAL A 38 -3.42 -0.64 4.09
N SER A 39 -2.91 -1.43 3.17
CA SER A 39 -3.65 -1.94 2.02
C SER A 39 -3.30 -3.39 1.75
N ASP A 40 -4.17 -4.06 1.01
CA ASP A 40 -3.89 -5.37 0.42
C ASP A 40 -3.34 -6.33 1.49
N THR A 41 -4.08 -6.46 2.59
CA THR A 41 -3.73 -7.40 3.67
C THR A 41 -3.85 -8.84 3.22
N HIS A 42 -4.75 -9.13 2.27
CA HIS A 42 -4.99 -10.47 1.75
C HIS A 42 -4.98 -11.52 2.85
N TYR A 43 -5.69 -11.23 3.94
CA TYR A 43 -5.74 -12.09 5.10
C TYR A 43 -6.29 -13.47 4.72
N LEU A 44 -5.55 -14.51 5.05
CA LEU A 44 -5.98 -15.89 4.89
C LEU A 44 -5.95 -16.57 6.26
N SER A 45 -7.10 -17.15 6.66
CA SER A 45 -7.17 -17.90 7.90
C SER A 45 -6.17 -19.07 7.90
N SER A 46 -5.46 -19.25 8.99
CA SER A 46 -4.54 -20.39 9.15
C SER A 46 -5.25 -21.74 9.03
N THR A 47 -6.56 -21.78 9.26
CA THR A 47 -7.37 -23.00 9.11
C THR A 47 -7.54 -23.45 7.65
N LEU A 48 -7.22 -22.56 6.69
CA LEU A 48 -7.21 -22.83 5.26
C LEU A 48 -5.81 -23.17 4.70
N LEU A 49 -4.83 -23.31 5.57
CA LEU A 49 -3.45 -23.63 5.23
C LEU A 49 -3.07 -24.96 5.90
N ASP A 50 -2.83 -26.00 5.11
CA ASP A 50 -2.38 -27.30 5.64
C ASP A 50 -0.92 -27.19 6.14
N SER A 51 -0.66 -27.59 7.38
CA SER A 51 0.66 -27.52 8.01
C SER A 51 1.70 -28.47 7.40
N ASN A 52 1.30 -29.40 6.53
CA ASN A 52 2.22 -30.29 5.84
C ASN A 52 2.74 -29.70 4.51
N ILE A 53 2.30 -28.49 4.12
CA ILE A 53 2.79 -27.79 2.95
C ILE A 53 3.96 -26.88 3.35
N ASP A 54 5.10 -27.05 2.69
CA ASP A 54 6.18 -26.07 2.75
C ASP A 54 5.85 -24.90 1.80
N TYR A 55 5.21 -23.88 2.35
CA TYR A 55 4.79 -22.72 1.56
C TYR A 55 5.95 -21.90 1.00
N ASP A 56 7.12 -21.96 1.60
CA ASP A 56 8.30 -21.27 1.09
C ASP A 56 8.84 -21.95 -0.18
N GLU A 57 8.72 -23.27 -0.29
CA GLU A 57 9.17 -24.04 -1.46
C GLU A 57 8.03 -24.34 -2.44
N GLU A 58 6.86 -24.74 -1.92
CA GLU A 58 5.69 -25.15 -2.70
C GLU A 58 4.70 -24.01 -2.95
N GLY A 59 4.84 -22.88 -2.27
CA GLY A 59 3.93 -21.72 -2.27
C GLY A 59 3.67 -21.09 -3.63
N LYS A 60 4.44 -21.46 -4.66
CA LYS A 60 4.21 -21.10 -6.06
C LYS A 60 2.80 -21.44 -6.58
N GLN A 61 2.11 -22.39 -5.97
CA GLN A 61 0.72 -22.73 -6.31
C GLN A 61 -0.29 -21.76 -5.70
N ILE A 62 0.06 -21.16 -4.55
CA ILE A 62 -0.80 -20.23 -3.80
C ILE A 62 -0.39 -18.78 -4.07
N THR A 63 0.91 -18.52 -4.20
CA THR A 63 1.48 -17.18 -4.30
C THR A 63 2.41 -17.05 -5.50
N LYS A 64 1.83 -17.06 -6.69
CA LYS A 64 2.58 -16.96 -7.96
C LYS A 64 3.47 -15.73 -8.10
N ASP A 65 3.28 -14.74 -7.23
CA ASP A 65 3.85 -13.40 -7.35
C ASP A 65 4.79 -13.04 -6.19
N GLY A 66 5.24 -14.01 -5.37
CA GLY A 66 6.16 -13.78 -4.26
C GLY A 66 5.50 -13.28 -2.97
N ARG A 67 4.16 -13.30 -2.89
CA ARG A 67 3.41 -12.95 -1.68
C ARG A 67 3.66 -13.98 -0.58
N THR A 68 3.79 -13.51 0.62
CA THR A 68 4.11 -14.34 1.80
C THR A 68 2.86 -14.66 2.64
N VAL A 69 1.80 -15.17 1.98
CA VAL A 69 0.48 -15.38 2.58
C VAL A 69 0.51 -16.27 3.83
N GLN A 70 1.43 -17.23 3.93
CA GLN A 70 1.63 -18.10 5.08
C GLN A 70 2.04 -17.33 6.34
N TYR A 71 2.59 -16.11 6.19
CA TYR A 71 3.00 -15.26 7.31
C TYR A 71 1.97 -14.19 7.69
N ILE A 72 0.83 -14.11 6.98
CA ILE A 72 -0.11 -13.00 7.17
C ILE A 72 -0.66 -12.92 8.60
N ASN A 73 -0.92 -14.04 9.23
CA ASN A 73 -1.37 -14.06 10.62
C ASN A 73 -0.35 -13.39 11.55
N THR A 74 0.92 -13.75 11.43
CA THR A 74 2.01 -13.16 12.21
C THR A 74 2.18 -11.68 11.86
N LEU A 75 2.11 -11.32 10.57
CA LEU A 75 2.21 -9.92 10.11
C LEU A 75 1.10 -9.06 10.71
N ILE A 76 -0.15 -9.51 10.69
CA ILE A 76 -1.29 -8.80 11.28
C ILE A 76 -1.12 -8.62 12.79
N ASP A 77 -0.67 -9.66 13.49
CA ASP A 77 -0.44 -9.56 14.95
C ASP A 77 0.67 -8.53 15.25
N LYS A 78 1.80 -8.57 14.53
CA LYS A 78 2.87 -7.57 14.66
C LYS A 78 2.43 -6.16 14.24
N LEU A 79 1.60 -6.06 13.21
CA LEU A 79 1.00 -4.80 12.80
C LEU A 79 0.14 -4.22 13.92
N PHE A 80 -0.75 -5.02 14.53
CA PHE A 80 -1.63 -4.56 15.60
C PHE A 80 -0.85 -4.17 16.85
N ASP A 81 0.19 -4.92 17.22
CA ASP A 81 1.13 -4.51 18.29
C ASP A 81 1.71 -3.11 17.99
N LYS A 82 2.12 -2.89 16.73
CA LYS A 82 2.67 -1.60 16.30
C LYS A 82 1.62 -0.50 16.33
N VAL A 83 0.43 -0.75 15.81
CA VAL A 83 -0.70 0.20 15.83
C VAL A 83 -1.02 0.62 17.27
N ILE A 84 -1.17 -0.34 18.19
CA ILE A 84 -1.45 -0.07 19.59
C ILE A 84 -0.33 0.75 20.23
N SER A 85 0.93 0.47 19.90
CA SER A 85 2.07 1.25 20.42
C SER A 85 2.12 2.68 19.90
N GLU A 86 1.71 2.91 18.64
CA GLU A 86 1.69 4.23 17.99
C GLU A 86 0.48 5.08 18.35
N LYS A 87 -0.58 4.44 18.86
CA LYS A 87 -1.83 5.09 19.30
C LYS A 87 -2.41 6.06 18.28
N PRO A 88 -2.70 5.63 17.03
CA PRO A 88 -3.45 6.46 16.11
C PRO A 88 -4.92 6.58 16.58
N ASP A 89 -5.65 7.54 16.04
CA ASP A 89 -7.09 7.63 16.26
C ASP A 89 -7.85 6.60 15.41
N TYR A 90 -7.35 6.38 14.18
CA TYR A 90 -7.99 5.50 13.19
C TYR A 90 -6.97 4.56 12.56
N PHE A 91 -7.41 3.33 12.32
CA PHE A 91 -6.69 2.31 11.56
C PHE A 91 -7.49 2.02 10.29
N ILE A 92 -6.89 2.21 9.10
CA ILE A 92 -7.61 2.13 7.82
C ILE A 92 -7.02 1.00 6.98
N ILE A 93 -7.90 0.15 6.40
CA ILE A 93 -7.51 -0.83 5.37
C ILE A 93 -8.19 -0.43 4.06
N THR A 94 -7.38 -0.12 3.04
CA THR A 94 -7.85 0.34 1.73
C THR A 94 -8.11 -0.81 0.75
N GLY A 95 -8.87 -1.81 1.18
CA GLY A 95 -9.33 -2.93 0.35
C GLY A 95 -8.40 -4.14 0.32
N ASP A 96 -8.86 -5.18 -0.37
CA ASP A 96 -8.28 -6.52 -0.39
C ASP A 96 -7.97 -7.01 1.03
N LEU A 97 -9.03 -7.01 1.85
CA LEU A 97 -9.02 -7.41 3.26
C LEU A 97 -8.62 -8.87 3.40
N THR A 98 -9.15 -9.72 2.50
CA THR A 98 -8.97 -11.18 2.50
C THR A 98 -8.32 -11.65 1.21
N PHE A 99 -7.78 -12.86 1.21
CA PHE A 99 -7.01 -13.39 0.09
C PHE A 99 -7.86 -13.59 -1.16
N ASN A 100 -9.04 -14.22 -1.02
CA ASN A 100 -10.01 -14.37 -2.10
C ASN A 100 -11.45 -14.45 -1.55
N GLY A 101 -11.81 -13.62 -0.59
CA GLY A 101 -13.18 -13.51 -0.09
C GLY A 101 -13.61 -14.65 0.81
N GLU A 102 -12.71 -15.48 1.31
CA GLU A 102 -13.02 -16.61 2.18
C GLU A 102 -13.78 -16.15 3.42
N LYS A 103 -14.98 -16.68 3.63
CA LYS A 103 -15.87 -16.27 4.74
C LYS A 103 -15.19 -16.42 6.11
N VAL A 104 -14.45 -17.50 6.33
CA VAL A 104 -13.72 -17.70 7.58
C VAL A 104 -12.63 -16.67 7.78
N SER A 105 -11.93 -16.26 6.70
CA SER A 105 -10.89 -15.21 6.76
C SER A 105 -11.50 -13.85 7.13
N HIS A 106 -12.63 -13.47 6.56
CA HIS A 106 -13.35 -12.25 6.92
C HIS A 106 -13.77 -12.23 8.40
N LEU A 107 -14.36 -13.31 8.89
CA LEU A 107 -14.81 -13.42 10.29
C LEU A 107 -13.64 -13.38 11.26
N GLU A 108 -12.52 -14.03 10.92
CA GLU A 108 -11.33 -14.06 11.76
C GLU A 108 -10.63 -12.69 11.78
N LEU A 109 -10.45 -12.03 10.63
CA LEU A 109 -9.88 -10.68 10.56
C LEU A 109 -10.75 -9.68 11.34
N ALA A 110 -12.06 -9.70 11.15
CA ALA A 110 -12.99 -8.87 11.91
C ALA A 110 -12.86 -9.11 13.42
N ASN A 111 -12.74 -10.38 13.86
CA ASN A 111 -12.53 -10.71 15.26
C ASN A 111 -11.18 -10.21 15.79
N LYS A 112 -10.10 -10.33 15.00
CA LYS A 112 -8.76 -9.82 15.38
C LYS A 112 -8.77 -8.29 15.56
N MET A 113 -9.49 -7.54 14.74
CA MET A 113 -9.57 -6.06 14.83
C MET A 113 -10.22 -5.55 16.12
N LYS A 114 -10.96 -6.37 16.88
CA LYS A 114 -11.55 -5.97 18.16
C LYS A 114 -10.53 -5.43 19.16
N ILE A 115 -9.30 -5.98 19.13
CA ILE A 115 -8.23 -5.50 20.01
C ILE A 115 -7.91 -4.01 19.79
N LEU A 116 -8.10 -3.49 18.58
CA LEU A 116 -7.89 -2.08 18.27
C LEU A 116 -8.98 -1.22 18.93
N LEU A 117 -10.25 -1.64 18.83
CA LEU A 117 -11.37 -0.96 19.52
C LEU A 117 -11.15 -0.97 21.04
N ASP A 118 -10.72 -2.08 21.62
CA ASP A 118 -10.43 -2.22 23.05
C ASP A 118 -9.29 -1.28 23.50
N ASN A 119 -8.44 -0.85 22.57
CA ASN A 119 -7.37 0.14 22.81
C ASN A 119 -7.74 1.57 22.38
N GLY A 120 -9.02 1.84 22.06
CA GLY A 120 -9.52 3.15 21.71
C GLY A 120 -9.14 3.61 20.28
N ILE A 121 -8.78 2.68 19.41
CA ILE A 121 -8.43 2.93 18.01
C ILE A 121 -9.61 2.47 17.15
N GLN A 122 -10.15 3.34 16.29
CA GLN A 122 -11.27 3.02 15.42
C GLN A 122 -10.76 2.43 14.09
N PRO A 123 -10.98 1.12 13.80
CA PRO A 123 -10.74 0.59 12.47
C PRO A 123 -11.81 1.05 11.48
N LEU A 124 -11.37 1.31 10.23
CA LEU A 124 -12.25 1.64 9.10
C LEU A 124 -11.80 0.79 7.91
N VAL A 125 -12.72 0.15 7.22
CA VAL A 125 -12.41 -0.71 6.08
C VAL A 125 -13.28 -0.39 4.89
N ILE A 126 -12.72 -0.58 3.68
CA ILE A 126 -13.45 -0.68 2.43
C ILE A 126 -13.13 -2.01 1.76
N PRO A 127 -14.01 -2.56 0.92
CA PRO A 127 -13.68 -3.76 0.16
C PRO A 127 -12.73 -3.46 -0.99
N GLY A 128 -11.95 -4.47 -1.37
CA GLY A 128 -11.20 -4.54 -2.62
C GLY A 128 -11.80 -5.58 -3.57
N ASN A 129 -11.17 -5.79 -4.71
CA ASN A 129 -11.67 -6.71 -5.72
C ASN A 129 -11.53 -8.20 -5.35
N HIS A 130 -10.76 -8.52 -4.30
CA HIS A 130 -10.62 -9.88 -3.78
C HIS A 130 -11.61 -10.23 -2.65
N ASP A 131 -12.44 -9.31 -2.21
CA ASP A 131 -13.17 -9.50 -0.95
C ASP A 131 -14.55 -10.16 -1.06
N MET A 132 -15.20 -10.08 -2.21
CA MET A 132 -16.58 -10.59 -2.39
C MET A 132 -16.76 -11.25 -3.73
N CYS A 133 -17.78 -12.15 -3.81
CA CYS A 133 -18.17 -12.83 -5.05
C CYS A 133 -17.07 -13.72 -5.64
N MET A 134 -16.26 -14.31 -4.78
CA MET A 134 -15.08 -15.08 -5.14
C MET A 134 -15.32 -16.59 -5.14
N SER A 135 -16.55 -17.05 -5.37
CA SER A 135 -17.01 -18.44 -5.21
C SER A 135 -16.16 -19.53 -5.88
N LYS A 136 -15.32 -19.16 -6.85
CA LYS A 136 -14.39 -20.11 -7.50
C LYS A 136 -12.94 -19.91 -7.04
N SER A 137 -12.64 -18.82 -6.34
CA SER A 137 -11.30 -18.43 -5.94
C SER A 137 -11.07 -18.61 -4.44
N ALA A 138 -12.13 -18.58 -3.60
CA ALA A 138 -12.06 -18.88 -2.19
C ALA A 138 -11.68 -20.36 -1.98
N ARG A 139 -10.52 -20.62 -1.37
CA ARG A 139 -9.90 -21.94 -1.30
C ARG A 139 -9.40 -22.34 0.08
N ASP A 140 -9.49 -23.63 0.36
CA ASP A 140 -8.74 -24.37 1.37
C ASP A 140 -7.58 -25.08 0.66
N TYR A 141 -6.35 -24.89 1.14
CA TYR A 141 -5.12 -25.40 0.51
C TYR A 141 -4.67 -26.67 1.20
N ILE A 142 -4.56 -27.74 0.44
CA ILE A 142 -4.11 -29.06 0.90
C ILE A 142 -2.93 -29.52 0.03
N PRO A 143 -2.08 -30.47 0.50
CA PRO A 143 -0.93 -30.93 -0.26
C PRO A 143 -1.28 -31.33 -1.69
N GLY A 144 -0.64 -30.65 -2.66
CA GLY A 144 -0.81 -30.90 -4.10
C GLY A 144 -2.18 -30.50 -4.68
N SER A 145 -3.09 -29.84 -3.91
CA SER A 145 -4.44 -29.48 -4.37
C SER A 145 -5.04 -28.32 -3.58
N SER A 146 -6.30 -27.98 -3.91
CA SER A 146 -7.12 -27.04 -3.12
C SER A 146 -8.59 -27.39 -3.25
N LYS A 147 -9.42 -27.00 -2.25
CA LYS A 147 -10.87 -27.15 -2.27
C LYS A 147 -11.55 -25.79 -2.24
N VAL A 148 -12.69 -25.66 -2.93
CA VAL A 148 -13.54 -24.47 -2.82
C VAL A 148 -14.15 -24.41 -1.42
N VAL A 149 -14.13 -23.23 -0.81
CA VAL A 149 -14.80 -22.94 0.46
C VAL A 149 -15.81 -21.80 0.27
N SER A 150 -16.61 -21.53 1.30
CA SER A 150 -17.60 -20.46 1.28
C SER A 150 -16.91 -19.09 1.22
N ASP A 151 -17.34 -18.24 0.29
CA ASP A 151 -17.07 -16.82 0.24
C ASP A 151 -18.19 -16.01 0.92
N ILE A 152 -17.98 -14.70 1.09
CA ILE A 152 -19.05 -13.80 1.53
C ILE A 152 -19.83 -13.24 0.36
N LYS A 153 -21.10 -12.95 0.64
CA LYS A 153 -22.00 -12.26 -0.29
C LYS A 153 -21.92 -10.75 -0.09
N TYR A 154 -22.44 -10.01 -1.07
CA TYR A 154 -22.45 -8.56 -1.07
C TYR A 154 -23.01 -7.97 0.23
N ASP A 155 -24.18 -8.41 0.67
CA ASP A 155 -24.89 -7.90 1.85
C ASP A 155 -24.27 -8.33 3.20
N GLU A 156 -23.37 -9.30 3.20
CA GLU A 156 -22.70 -9.76 4.40
C GLU A 156 -21.54 -8.83 4.82
N CYS A 157 -20.88 -8.13 3.87
CA CYS A 157 -19.72 -7.29 4.14
C CYS A 157 -20.01 -6.18 5.16
N PRO A 158 -21.01 -5.30 4.99
CA PRO A 158 -21.30 -4.25 5.97
C PRO A 158 -21.83 -4.80 7.30
N THR A 159 -22.29 -6.05 7.35
CA THR A 159 -22.71 -6.73 8.59
C THR A 159 -21.49 -7.25 9.35
N ILE A 160 -20.56 -7.91 8.67
CA ILE A 160 -19.32 -8.45 9.27
C ILE A 160 -18.46 -7.32 9.81
N TYR A 161 -18.37 -6.22 9.07
CA TYR A 161 -17.54 -5.05 9.40
C TYR A 161 -18.35 -3.88 10.01
N ALA A 162 -19.51 -4.16 10.62
CA ALA A 162 -20.39 -3.12 11.17
C ALA A 162 -19.65 -2.15 12.10
N ASP A 163 -18.88 -2.68 13.06
CA ASP A 163 -18.13 -1.89 14.04
C ASP A 163 -16.85 -1.24 13.46
N TYR A 164 -16.50 -1.55 12.21
CA TYR A 164 -15.29 -1.08 11.54
C TYR A 164 -15.59 -0.07 10.43
N GLY A 165 -16.45 0.89 10.77
CA GLY A 165 -16.81 2.05 9.96
C GLY A 165 -18.31 2.13 9.64
N TYR A 166 -18.94 1.04 9.24
CA TYR A 166 -20.32 1.08 8.72
C TYR A 166 -21.34 1.58 9.76
N SER A 167 -21.29 1.13 11.02
CA SER A 167 -22.23 1.60 12.06
C SER A 167 -22.02 3.05 12.47
N GLY A 168 -20.77 3.52 12.47
CA GLY A 168 -20.41 4.89 12.84
C GLY A 168 -20.43 5.89 11.69
N ALA A 169 -20.75 5.46 10.48
CA ALA A 169 -20.78 6.32 9.31
C ALA A 169 -21.88 7.40 9.39
N ILE A 170 -21.52 8.65 9.06
CA ILE A 170 -22.45 9.78 9.01
C ILE A 170 -23.25 9.84 7.70
N ARG A 171 -22.74 9.21 6.63
CA ARG A 171 -23.38 9.05 5.31
C ARG A 171 -23.02 7.68 4.76
N LYS A 172 -23.93 7.06 4.02
CA LYS A 172 -23.73 5.75 3.40
C LYS A 172 -24.35 5.71 2.00
N ASP A 173 -23.75 4.94 1.10
CA ASP A 173 -24.25 4.65 -0.25
C ASP A 173 -24.50 3.15 -0.38
N LEU A 174 -25.28 2.57 0.53
CA LEU A 174 -25.53 1.10 0.53
C LEU A 174 -26.50 0.64 -0.56
N GLU A 175 -27.11 1.55 -1.31
CA GLU A 175 -28.00 1.20 -2.43
C GLU A 175 -27.20 0.83 -3.69
N GLN A 176 -26.05 1.47 -3.93
CA GLN A 176 -25.23 1.25 -5.12
C GLN A 176 -23.85 0.65 -4.82
N SER A 177 -23.27 0.95 -3.64
CA SER A 177 -21.94 0.48 -3.26
C SER A 177 -21.82 0.31 -1.75
N HIS A 178 -20.66 -0.14 -1.27
CA HIS A 178 -20.33 -0.15 0.15
C HIS A 178 -19.61 1.13 0.61
N SER A 179 -19.78 2.23 -0.12
CA SER A 179 -19.18 3.51 0.21
C SER A 179 -19.83 4.17 1.41
N TYR A 180 -19.04 4.86 2.20
CA TYR A 180 -19.53 5.62 3.34
C TYR A 180 -18.59 6.79 3.68
N ILE A 181 -19.08 7.71 4.53
CA ILE A 181 -18.30 8.81 5.08
C ILE A 181 -18.24 8.65 6.59
N TYR A 182 -17.02 8.68 7.13
CA TYR A 182 -16.77 8.68 8.57
C TYR A 182 -16.25 10.04 9.01
N GLN A 183 -16.79 10.58 10.10
CA GLN A 183 -16.35 11.87 10.64
C GLN A 183 -15.32 11.67 11.74
N THR A 184 -14.16 12.33 11.62
CA THR A 184 -13.13 12.29 12.66
C THR A 184 -13.49 13.12 13.89
N LYS A 185 -12.76 12.90 14.99
CA LYS A 185 -12.89 13.73 16.22
C LYS A 185 -12.69 15.23 15.97
N ASN A 186 -11.95 15.60 14.91
CA ASN A 186 -11.63 16.97 14.52
C ASN A 186 -12.52 17.49 13.39
N ASN A 187 -13.69 16.87 13.17
CA ASN A 187 -14.67 17.25 12.14
C ASN A 187 -14.11 17.18 10.70
N GLU A 188 -13.14 16.32 10.43
CA GLU A 188 -12.69 16.02 9.07
C GLU A 188 -13.51 14.84 8.56
N TRP A 189 -13.74 14.76 7.25
CA TRP A 189 -14.48 13.67 6.63
C TRP A 189 -13.55 12.71 5.89
N LEU A 190 -13.65 11.43 6.24
CA LEU A 190 -12.98 10.33 5.58
C LEU A 190 -13.99 9.68 4.63
N PHE A 191 -13.80 9.89 3.33
CA PHE A 191 -14.61 9.28 2.30
C PHE A 191 -14.05 7.90 1.98
N MET A 192 -14.77 6.87 2.37
CA MET A 192 -14.42 5.46 2.16
C MET A 192 -15.18 4.98 0.92
N LEU A 193 -14.49 4.96 -0.24
CA LEU A 193 -15.09 4.75 -1.56
C LEU A 193 -14.91 3.29 -2.01
N ASP A 194 -15.99 2.56 -2.14
CA ASP A 194 -15.97 1.24 -2.79
C ASP A 194 -15.89 1.43 -4.32
N THR A 195 -14.74 1.09 -4.88
CA THR A 195 -14.48 1.13 -6.32
C THR A 195 -14.42 -0.26 -6.96
N SER A 196 -14.79 -1.31 -6.22
CA SER A 196 -14.56 -2.70 -6.63
C SER A 196 -15.71 -3.29 -7.44
N LEU A 197 -16.76 -2.49 -7.77
CA LEU A 197 -17.95 -2.96 -8.45
C LEU A 197 -18.60 -4.16 -7.74
N SER A 198 -18.56 -4.17 -6.42
CA SER A 198 -18.96 -5.32 -5.61
C SER A 198 -20.40 -5.75 -5.86
N LYS A 199 -21.32 -4.79 -5.97
CA LYS A 199 -22.72 -5.07 -6.26
C LYS A 199 -22.91 -5.64 -7.66
N TYR A 200 -22.30 -5.04 -8.67
CA TYR A 200 -22.35 -5.51 -10.05
C TYR A 200 -21.76 -6.92 -10.17
N ASN A 201 -20.61 -7.18 -9.56
CA ASN A 201 -19.98 -8.49 -9.55
C ASN A 201 -20.88 -9.54 -8.89
N TYR A 202 -21.60 -9.17 -7.81
CA TYR A 202 -22.54 -10.04 -7.13
C TYR A 202 -23.75 -10.37 -7.99
N GLU A 203 -24.39 -9.37 -8.58
CA GLU A 203 -25.63 -9.52 -9.37
C GLU A 203 -25.37 -10.26 -10.70
N GLU A 204 -24.28 -9.94 -11.39
CA GLU A 204 -23.94 -10.50 -12.69
C GLU A 204 -23.08 -11.79 -12.61
N GLY A 205 -22.59 -12.15 -11.43
CA GLY A 205 -21.75 -13.32 -11.22
C GLY A 205 -20.36 -13.21 -11.87
N PHE A 206 -19.87 -11.98 -12.07
CA PHE A 206 -18.53 -11.69 -12.56
C PHE A 206 -17.56 -11.43 -11.40
N ASN A 207 -16.29 -11.59 -11.69
CA ASN A 207 -15.19 -11.07 -10.86
C ASN A 207 -14.39 -10.09 -11.70
N GLN A 208 -14.83 -8.84 -11.72
CA GLN A 208 -14.08 -7.77 -12.38
C GLN A 208 -13.04 -7.21 -11.41
N THR A 209 -11.82 -7.13 -11.88
CA THR A 209 -10.69 -6.55 -11.11
C THR A 209 -10.50 -5.07 -11.40
N SER A 210 -11.23 -4.48 -12.36
CA SER A 210 -11.10 -3.06 -12.71
C SER A 210 -11.92 -2.16 -11.80
N GLY A 211 -11.33 -1.03 -11.40
CA GLY A 211 -11.99 -0.03 -10.56
C GLY A 211 -13.02 0.81 -11.31
N TYR A 212 -14.13 1.10 -10.67
CA TYR A 212 -15.12 2.07 -11.13
C TYR A 212 -15.90 2.61 -9.92
N PHE A 213 -16.12 3.90 -9.86
CA PHE A 213 -16.96 4.48 -8.81
C PHE A 213 -18.37 4.77 -9.36
N GLU A 214 -19.38 4.09 -8.82
CA GLU A 214 -20.72 4.05 -9.44
C GLU A 214 -21.54 5.31 -9.17
N ASN A 215 -21.52 5.86 -7.94
CA ASN A 215 -22.42 6.93 -7.53
C ASN A 215 -21.75 8.30 -7.47
N ILE A 216 -21.47 8.88 -8.64
CA ILE A 216 -20.88 10.23 -8.78
C ILE A 216 -21.77 11.31 -8.16
N GLU A 217 -23.09 11.20 -8.24
CA GLU A 217 -24.03 12.17 -7.68
C GLU A 217 -23.97 12.20 -6.14
N TRP A 218 -23.86 11.02 -5.52
CA TRP A 218 -23.63 10.90 -4.07
C TRP A 218 -22.31 11.54 -3.66
N LEU A 219 -21.25 11.29 -4.41
CA LEU A 219 -19.93 11.89 -4.14
C LEU A 219 -20.00 13.41 -4.26
N GLU A 220 -20.58 13.93 -5.36
CA GLU A 220 -20.69 15.38 -5.58
C GLU A 220 -21.50 16.07 -4.49
N SER A 221 -22.67 15.53 -4.14
CA SER A 221 -23.55 16.14 -3.13
C SER A 221 -22.87 16.24 -1.76
N ASN A 222 -22.10 15.21 -1.37
CA ASN A 222 -21.39 15.19 -0.10
C ASN A 222 -20.13 16.09 -0.11
N LEU A 223 -19.38 16.12 -1.21
CA LEU A 223 -18.23 17.04 -1.36
C LEU A 223 -18.68 18.50 -1.36
N LYS A 224 -19.79 18.81 -2.05
CA LYS A 224 -20.39 20.14 -2.03
C LYS A 224 -20.75 20.56 -0.61
N TYR A 225 -21.45 19.71 0.16
CA TYR A 225 -21.79 20.00 1.54
C TYR A 225 -20.53 20.23 2.39
N ALA A 226 -19.52 19.39 2.26
CA ALA A 226 -18.28 19.54 3.00
C ALA A 226 -17.57 20.87 2.67
N TYR A 227 -17.49 21.22 1.37
CA TYR A 227 -16.90 22.46 0.91
C TYR A 227 -17.63 23.70 1.45
N GLU A 228 -18.96 23.73 1.36
CA GLU A 228 -19.79 24.84 1.86
C GLU A 228 -19.70 25.01 3.40
N ASN A 229 -19.32 23.94 4.14
CA ASN A 229 -19.14 23.96 5.59
C ASN A 229 -17.68 23.97 6.05
N ASN A 230 -16.71 24.18 5.13
CA ASN A 230 -15.27 24.20 5.41
C ASN A 230 -14.76 22.91 6.09
N ILE A 231 -15.30 21.76 5.73
CA ILE A 231 -14.88 20.45 6.25
C ILE A 231 -13.74 19.91 5.36
N LYS A 232 -12.62 19.55 5.97
CA LYS A 232 -11.53 18.87 5.26
C LYS A 232 -11.92 17.46 4.90
N CYS A 233 -11.61 17.05 3.65
CA CYS A 233 -11.94 15.74 3.13
C CYS A 233 -10.67 14.97 2.74
N TYR A 234 -10.62 13.69 3.13
CA TYR A 234 -9.59 12.74 2.72
C TYR A 234 -10.28 11.54 2.10
N MET A 235 -9.76 11.11 0.95
CA MET A 235 -10.39 10.11 0.11
C MET A 235 -9.63 8.79 0.21
N PHE A 236 -10.36 7.69 0.31
CA PHE A 236 -9.83 6.33 0.37
C PHE A 236 -10.55 5.45 -0.63
N SER A 237 -9.82 4.77 -1.49
CA SER A 237 -10.36 3.73 -2.38
C SER A 237 -9.38 2.57 -2.47
N HIS A 238 -9.83 1.44 -3.02
CA HIS A 238 -8.91 0.34 -3.31
C HIS A 238 -8.11 0.62 -4.58
N HIS A 239 -8.78 0.93 -5.69
CA HIS A 239 -8.12 1.23 -6.96
C HIS A 239 -7.52 2.63 -6.97
N ASN A 240 -6.46 2.81 -7.77
CA ASN A 240 -5.72 4.06 -7.85
C ASN A 240 -6.50 5.17 -8.59
N LEU A 241 -6.33 6.40 -8.16
CA LEU A 241 -6.83 7.57 -8.87
C LEU A 241 -5.98 7.87 -10.11
N PHE A 242 -4.65 7.77 -9.99
CA PHE A 242 -3.69 8.00 -11.06
C PHE A 242 -3.02 6.72 -11.55
N LEU A 243 -2.46 6.74 -12.75
CA LEU A 243 -1.60 5.67 -13.24
C LEU A 243 -0.22 5.75 -12.60
N HIS A 244 0.05 4.93 -11.60
CA HIS A 244 1.36 4.85 -10.96
C HIS A 244 2.43 4.23 -11.86
N ASN A 245 2.02 3.41 -12.84
CA ASN A 245 2.90 2.88 -13.88
C ASN A 245 2.14 2.77 -15.20
N PRO A 246 2.68 3.27 -16.33
CA PRO A 246 2.00 3.26 -17.62
C PRO A 246 1.74 1.87 -18.21
N LYS A 247 2.30 0.80 -17.60
CA LYS A 247 2.01 -0.60 -17.98
C LYS A 247 0.77 -1.17 -17.30
N PHE A 248 0.32 -0.55 -16.23
CA PHE A 248 -0.83 -0.98 -15.44
C PHE A 248 -1.97 0.03 -15.58
N THR A 249 -2.79 -0.12 -16.60
CA THR A 249 -3.82 0.84 -16.98
C THR A 249 -5.21 0.41 -16.53
N TYR A 250 -5.95 -0.26 -17.41
CA TYR A 250 -7.38 -0.51 -17.29
C TYR A 250 -7.82 -1.21 -15.99
N TYR A 251 -7.03 -2.14 -15.47
CA TYR A 251 -7.41 -2.91 -14.28
C TYR A 251 -7.01 -2.24 -12.96
N TYR A 252 -6.12 -1.25 -12.99
CA TYR A 252 -5.50 -0.67 -11.80
C TYR A 252 -6.04 0.72 -11.46
N GLN A 253 -6.32 1.54 -12.45
CA GLN A 253 -6.88 2.87 -12.28
C GLN A 253 -8.41 2.82 -12.25
N ILE A 254 -9.04 3.70 -11.46
CA ILE A 254 -10.49 3.92 -11.50
C ILE A 254 -10.88 4.41 -12.91
N ARG A 255 -11.72 3.67 -13.62
CA ARG A 255 -12.03 3.95 -15.03
C ARG A 255 -12.68 5.30 -15.29
N ASN A 256 -13.48 5.78 -14.35
CA ASN A 256 -14.10 7.10 -14.41
C ASN A 256 -13.37 8.14 -13.54
N TYR A 257 -12.04 8.01 -13.41
CA TYR A 257 -11.19 8.90 -12.62
C TYR A 257 -11.32 10.38 -13.04
N GLU A 258 -11.55 10.68 -14.30
CA GLU A 258 -11.72 12.05 -14.80
C GLU A 258 -12.90 12.76 -14.13
N GLN A 259 -14.05 12.08 -13.98
CA GLN A 259 -15.22 12.61 -13.29
C GLN A 259 -14.91 12.89 -11.81
N ILE A 260 -14.14 12.01 -11.17
CA ILE A 260 -13.70 12.18 -9.77
C ILE A 260 -12.75 13.38 -9.65
N LEU A 261 -11.79 13.53 -10.57
CA LEU A 261 -10.85 14.65 -10.59
C LEU A 261 -11.55 15.99 -10.80
N GLU A 262 -12.59 16.05 -11.65
CA GLU A 262 -13.42 17.26 -11.81
C GLU A 262 -14.03 17.68 -10.47
N LEU A 263 -14.56 16.72 -9.70
CA LEU A 263 -15.12 16.99 -8.37
C LEU A 263 -14.05 17.39 -7.36
N TYR A 264 -12.88 16.72 -7.36
CA TYR A 264 -11.78 17.06 -6.45
C TYR A 264 -11.26 18.48 -6.70
N ASN A 265 -11.07 18.87 -7.97
CA ASN A 265 -10.71 20.24 -8.33
C ASN A 265 -11.79 21.25 -7.91
N LYS A 266 -13.07 20.93 -8.14
CA LYS A 266 -14.20 21.80 -7.82
C LYS A 266 -14.36 22.07 -6.33
N TYR A 267 -14.07 21.06 -5.49
CA TYR A 267 -14.31 21.09 -4.05
C TYR A 267 -13.03 21.05 -3.19
N ASN A 268 -11.87 21.37 -3.79
CA ASN A 268 -10.56 21.47 -3.11
C ASN A 268 -10.13 20.21 -2.36
N VAL A 269 -10.37 19.03 -2.94
CA VAL A 269 -9.83 17.76 -2.44
C VAL A 269 -8.46 17.53 -3.04
N ASN A 270 -7.46 17.30 -2.20
CA ASN A 270 -6.07 17.17 -2.66
C ASN A 270 -5.36 15.90 -2.18
N ILE A 271 -6.01 15.05 -1.37
CA ILE A 271 -5.41 13.81 -0.86
C ILE A 271 -6.35 12.64 -1.14
N HIS A 272 -5.79 11.63 -1.81
CA HIS A 272 -6.40 10.34 -2.07
C HIS A 272 -5.43 9.23 -1.63
N PHE A 273 -5.94 8.21 -0.95
CA PHE A 273 -5.21 7.01 -0.54
C PHE A 273 -5.75 5.81 -1.29
N SER A 274 -4.85 4.99 -1.83
CA SER A 274 -5.19 3.82 -2.61
C SER A 274 -4.31 2.60 -2.28
N GLY A 275 -4.60 1.45 -2.89
CA GLY A 275 -3.87 0.20 -2.79
C GLY A 275 -3.75 -0.50 -4.13
N HIS A 276 -4.13 -1.79 -4.20
CA HIS A 276 -4.33 -2.60 -5.40
C HIS A 276 -3.07 -2.90 -6.23
N MET A 277 -2.19 -1.93 -6.42
CA MET A 277 -0.91 -2.13 -7.13
C MET A 277 0.17 -2.80 -6.28
N HIS A 278 -0.06 -2.92 -4.96
CA HIS A 278 0.89 -3.48 -4.00
C HIS A 278 2.22 -2.72 -3.89
N ILE A 279 2.37 -1.58 -4.53
CA ILE A 279 3.58 -0.76 -4.49
C ILE A 279 3.43 0.38 -3.48
N GLN A 280 4.54 0.79 -2.89
CA GLN A 280 4.58 2.03 -2.14
C GLN A 280 4.94 3.18 -3.08
N ASP A 281 3.99 4.08 -3.32
CA ASP A 281 4.22 5.20 -4.22
C ASP A 281 3.39 6.43 -3.85
N ILE A 282 3.87 7.61 -4.24
CA ILE A 282 3.16 8.88 -4.13
C ILE A 282 3.20 9.55 -5.50
N LYS A 283 2.05 9.66 -6.14
CA LYS A 283 1.91 10.37 -7.40
C LYS A 283 1.16 11.66 -7.22
N GLU A 284 1.63 12.72 -7.87
CA GLU A 284 1.01 14.04 -7.84
C GLU A 284 0.67 14.47 -9.26
N GLU A 285 -0.56 14.96 -9.45
CA GLU A 285 -0.99 15.63 -10.67
C GLU A 285 -1.87 16.84 -10.30
N ASN A 286 -1.45 18.04 -10.75
CA ASN A 286 -2.20 19.29 -10.54
C ASN A 286 -2.53 19.61 -9.07
N GLY A 287 -1.64 19.28 -8.13
CA GLY A 287 -1.83 19.54 -6.70
C GLY A 287 -2.70 18.50 -5.98
N ILE A 288 -3.14 17.45 -6.66
CA ILE A 288 -3.82 16.30 -6.08
C ILE A 288 -2.80 15.16 -5.96
N TYR A 289 -2.76 14.54 -4.78
CA TYR A 289 -1.85 13.44 -4.46
C TYR A 289 -2.63 12.13 -4.36
N ASP A 290 -2.20 11.11 -5.09
CA ASP A 290 -2.62 9.72 -4.89
C ASP A 290 -1.49 8.97 -4.18
N ILE A 291 -1.76 8.49 -2.97
CA ILE A 291 -0.82 7.79 -2.10
C ILE A 291 -1.19 6.31 -2.13
N CYS A 292 -0.48 5.54 -2.96
CA CYS A 292 -0.61 4.10 -3.01
C CYS A 292 0.21 3.46 -1.89
N THR A 293 -0.46 2.78 -0.97
CA THR A 293 0.18 2.06 0.13
C THR A 293 0.55 0.66 -0.33
N GLY A 294 1.83 0.27 -0.18
CA GLY A 294 2.30 -1.07 -0.54
C GLY A 294 1.63 -2.17 0.28
N SER A 295 1.47 -3.34 -0.34
CA SER A 295 0.86 -4.50 0.31
C SER A 295 1.66 -4.95 1.54
N LEU A 296 0.93 -5.42 2.54
CA LEU A 296 1.55 -6.00 3.73
C LEU A 296 2.25 -7.34 3.42
N LEU A 297 1.82 -8.06 2.38
CA LEU A 297 2.34 -9.37 1.99
C LEU A 297 3.53 -9.34 1.04
N ASP A 298 3.68 -8.26 0.29
CA ASP A 298 4.79 -8.12 -0.65
C ASP A 298 6.01 -7.50 0.01
N TYR A 299 7.18 -7.69 -0.59
CA TYR A 299 8.41 -7.08 -0.08
C TYR A 299 8.26 -5.56 0.09
N GLY A 300 8.73 -5.07 1.22
CA GLY A 300 8.50 -3.73 1.73
C GLY A 300 7.56 -3.76 2.94
N ASN A 301 6.56 -4.65 2.95
CA ASN A 301 5.63 -4.88 4.07
C ASN A 301 5.16 -3.55 4.68
N ARG A 302 4.58 -2.67 3.82
CA ARG A 302 4.42 -1.26 4.09
C ARG A 302 3.15 -0.91 4.86
N TYR A 303 3.24 0.14 5.65
CA TYR A 303 2.11 0.88 6.22
C TYR A 303 2.41 2.38 6.18
N GLY A 304 1.36 3.20 6.17
CA GLY A 304 1.44 4.65 6.21
C GLY A 304 1.00 5.22 7.55
N ILE A 305 1.64 6.31 7.98
CA ILE A 305 1.15 7.17 9.06
C ILE A 305 0.83 8.53 8.45
N PHE A 306 -0.44 8.94 8.57
CA PHE A 306 -0.89 10.25 8.14
C PHE A 306 -1.33 11.07 9.36
N GLN A 307 -0.87 12.31 9.42
CA GLN A 307 -1.22 13.26 10.47
C GLN A 307 -1.66 14.58 9.86
N THR A 308 -2.69 15.18 10.40
CA THR A 308 -3.23 16.45 9.93
C THR A 308 -3.64 17.35 11.09
N ASN A 309 -3.48 18.66 10.90
CA ASN A 309 -3.96 19.72 11.78
C ASN A 309 -4.24 21.00 11.00
N GLU A 310 -4.44 22.12 11.69
CA GLU A 310 -4.69 23.43 11.09
C GLU A 310 -3.52 23.95 10.24
N ASN A 311 -2.27 23.54 10.54
CA ASN A 311 -1.05 24.02 9.88
C ASN A 311 -0.65 23.20 8.64
N GLY A 312 -1.25 22.03 8.44
CA GLY A 312 -0.97 21.19 7.30
C GLY A 312 -1.10 19.69 7.57
N MET A 313 -0.48 18.90 6.72
CA MET A 313 -0.53 17.44 6.80
C MET A 313 0.83 16.82 6.48
N LYS A 314 1.05 15.63 7.04
CA LYS A 314 2.25 14.83 6.82
C LYS A 314 1.84 13.37 6.61
N TYR A 315 2.41 12.74 5.59
CA TYR A 315 2.40 11.29 5.40
C TYR A 315 3.82 10.74 5.51
N GLU A 316 3.96 9.55 6.09
CA GLU A 316 5.22 8.81 6.16
C GLU A 316 4.94 7.30 6.07
N SER A 317 5.54 6.64 5.06
CA SER A 317 5.50 5.18 4.93
C SER A 317 6.61 4.54 5.77
N LYS A 318 6.27 3.42 6.41
CA LYS A 318 7.16 2.60 7.24
C LYS A 318 6.99 1.12 6.92
N THR A 319 7.88 0.29 7.43
CA THR A 319 7.90 -1.17 7.24
C THR A 319 7.55 -1.89 8.54
N ILE A 320 6.77 -2.96 8.46
CA ILE A 320 6.67 -3.97 9.51
C ILE A 320 7.83 -4.94 9.34
N ASP A 321 8.65 -5.04 10.36
CA ASP A 321 9.76 -5.99 10.40
C ASP A 321 9.89 -6.60 11.81
N PHE A 322 10.31 -7.84 11.88
CA PHE A 322 10.47 -8.56 13.13
C PHE A 322 11.47 -9.71 12.99
N LYS A 323 11.96 -10.20 14.11
CA LYS A 323 12.84 -11.36 14.16
C LYS A 323 12.01 -12.64 14.16
N MET A 324 12.23 -13.51 13.19
CA MET A 324 11.59 -14.82 13.05
C MET A 324 12.17 -15.81 14.07
N GLU A 325 11.52 -16.97 14.23
CA GLU A 325 11.97 -18.03 15.17
C GLU A 325 13.37 -18.57 14.85
N ASN A 326 13.73 -18.65 13.57
CA ASN A 326 15.07 -19.04 13.11
C ASN A 326 16.14 -17.97 13.36
N GLY A 327 15.76 -16.79 13.86
CA GLY A 327 16.64 -15.67 14.16
C GLY A 327 16.90 -14.72 13.02
N GLU A 328 16.38 -14.96 11.83
CA GLU A 328 16.45 -14.05 10.67
C GLU A 328 15.45 -12.91 10.78
N MET A 329 15.74 -11.76 10.15
CA MET A 329 14.78 -10.67 10.02
C MET A 329 13.77 -10.99 8.92
N TYR A 330 12.50 -10.77 9.20
CA TYR A 330 11.42 -11.05 8.24
C TYR A 330 11.57 -10.27 6.91
N SER A 331 12.02 -9.04 6.98
CA SER A 331 12.29 -8.22 5.78
C SER A 331 13.30 -8.87 4.83
N LYS A 332 14.34 -9.56 5.37
CA LYS A 332 15.29 -10.28 4.52
C LYS A 332 14.63 -11.54 3.92
N HIS A 333 13.91 -12.29 4.72
CA HIS A 333 13.19 -13.48 4.24
C HIS A 333 12.16 -13.13 3.15
N SER A 334 11.37 -12.08 3.37
CA SER A 334 10.42 -11.56 2.38
C SER A 334 11.12 -11.13 1.08
N TYR A 335 12.29 -10.46 1.18
CA TYR A 335 13.09 -10.12 0.00
C TYR A 335 13.54 -11.37 -0.77
N ASP A 336 14.05 -12.36 -0.08
CA ASP A 336 14.56 -13.59 -0.71
C ASP A 336 13.43 -14.36 -1.42
N LEU A 337 12.24 -14.44 -0.81
CA LEU A 337 11.05 -15.05 -1.43
C LEU A 337 10.55 -14.24 -2.63
N PHE A 338 10.44 -12.93 -2.48
CA PHE A 338 9.94 -12.03 -3.53
C PHE A 338 10.84 -12.03 -4.77
N THR A 339 12.17 -12.09 -4.58
CA THR A 339 13.13 -12.05 -5.69
C THR A 339 13.38 -13.41 -6.36
N ARG A 340 13.00 -14.50 -5.73
CA ARG A 340 13.28 -15.86 -6.20
C ARG A 340 12.65 -16.19 -7.57
N ASP A 341 11.48 -15.64 -7.88
CA ASP A 341 10.67 -15.99 -9.05
C ASP A 341 10.66 -14.95 -10.18
N SER A 342 11.61 -14.03 -10.20
CA SER A 342 11.63 -12.93 -11.17
C SER A 342 12.07 -13.31 -12.60
N THR A 343 12.19 -14.59 -12.92
CA THR A 343 12.53 -15.07 -14.27
C THR A 343 11.56 -14.59 -15.34
N LYS A 344 10.30 -14.34 -14.99
CA LYS A 344 9.29 -13.80 -15.94
C LYS A 344 9.66 -12.42 -16.49
N LEU A 345 10.38 -11.60 -15.72
CA LEU A 345 10.79 -10.25 -16.14
C LEU A 345 11.85 -10.30 -17.25
N THR A 346 12.57 -11.40 -17.36
CA THR A 346 13.74 -11.55 -18.22
C THR A 346 13.56 -12.56 -19.36
N ASN A 347 12.38 -13.20 -19.49
CA ASN A 347 12.10 -14.19 -20.53
C ASN A 347 12.27 -13.67 -21.98
N LYS A 348 12.37 -12.36 -22.17
CA LYS A 348 12.55 -11.70 -23.47
C LYS A 348 13.99 -11.24 -23.72
N LEU A 349 14.93 -11.54 -22.81
CA LEU A 349 16.33 -11.16 -22.97
C LEU A 349 17.03 -12.15 -23.93
N ASN A 350 17.72 -11.60 -24.92
CA ASN A 350 18.54 -12.38 -25.84
C ASN A 350 19.98 -12.47 -25.33
N ILE A 351 20.21 -13.22 -24.25
CA ILE A 351 21.52 -13.42 -23.62
C ILE A 351 21.82 -14.93 -23.63
N GLU A 352 22.87 -15.32 -24.37
CA GLU A 352 23.28 -16.71 -24.46
C GLU A 352 24.19 -17.15 -23.29
N ASP A 353 25.02 -16.26 -22.77
CA ASP A 353 25.89 -16.53 -21.64
C ASP A 353 25.11 -16.64 -20.33
N GLU A 354 25.07 -17.82 -19.73
CA GLU A 354 24.28 -18.12 -18.54
C GLU A 354 24.70 -17.28 -17.31
N ASN A 355 25.98 -16.88 -17.18
CA ASN A 355 26.42 -16.02 -16.09
C ASN A 355 25.92 -14.59 -16.29
N GLN A 356 25.96 -14.07 -17.51
CA GLN A 356 25.41 -12.75 -17.82
C GLN A 356 23.88 -12.74 -17.67
N LYS A 357 23.21 -13.79 -18.11
CA LYS A 357 21.77 -13.97 -17.94
C LYS A 357 21.38 -13.97 -16.47
N LYS A 358 22.11 -14.71 -15.64
CA LYS A 358 21.90 -14.69 -14.18
C LYS A 358 22.05 -13.27 -13.60
N ILE A 359 23.09 -12.52 -13.96
CA ILE A 359 23.30 -11.14 -13.52
C ILE A 359 22.12 -10.24 -13.93
N ALA A 360 21.60 -10.43 -15.14
CA ALA A 360 20.44 -9.67 -15.62
C ALA A 360 19.15 -10.03 -14.83
N ILE A 361 18.92 -11.31 -14.56
CA ILE A 361 17.79 -11.80 -13.73
C ILE A 361 17.87 -11.23 -12.30
N ASP A 362 19.03 -11.38 -11.65
CA ASP A 362 19.23 -10.88 -10.29
C ASP A 362 19.02 -9.35 -10.21
N PHE A 363 19.43 -8.63 -11.25
CA PHE A 363 19.20 -7.19 -11.33
C PHE A 363 17.72 -6.84 -11.53
N ALA A 364 17.01 -7.53 -12.43
CA ALA A 364 15.59 -7.31 -12.66
C ALA A 364 14.77 -7.60 -11.39
N SER A 365 15.11 -8.66 -10.67
CA SER A 365 14.50 -9.03 -9.38
C SER A 365 14.69 -7.94 -8.34
N LYS A 366 15.90 -7.41 -8.23
CA LYS A 366 16.23 -6.31 -7.31
C LYS A 366 15.48 -5.03 -7.66
N ILE A 367 15.38 -4.66 -8.95
CA ILE A 367 14.58 -3.50 -9.38
C ILE A 367 13.12 -3.67 -9.01
N ASN A 368 12.56 -4.86 -9.24
CA ASN A 368 11.17 -5.15 -8.89
C ASN A 368 10.94 -4.99 -7.37
N ALA A 369 11.82 -5.56 -6.54
CA ALA A 369 11.73 -5.41 -5.09
C ALA A 369 11.82 -3.94 -4.64
N TYR A 370 12.76 -3.17 -5.17
CA TYR A 370 12.87 -1.74 -4.83
C TYR A 370 11.71 -0.91 -5.35
N TYR A 371 11.09 -1.31 -6.45
CA TYR A 371 9.92 -0.65 -6.98
C TYR A 371 8.69 -0.88 -6.07
N PHE A 372 8.45 -2.12 -5.65
CA PHE A 372 7.38 -2.44 -4.71
C PHE A 372 7.58 -1.76 -3.35
N ASP A 373 8.82 -1.73 -2.88
CA ASP A 373 9.19 -1.05 -1.64
C ASP A 373 9.15 0.49 -1.73
N GLY A 374 9.16 1.09 -2.93
CA GLY A 374 9.21 2.54 -3.14
C GLY A 374 10.60 3.14 -2.97
N SER A 375 11.67 2.34 -3.01
CA SER A 375 13.04 2.78 -2.69
C SER A 375 13.94 3.03 -3.91
N ILE A 376 13.43 2.95 -5.13
CA ILE A 376 14.19 3.18 -6.37
C ILE A 376 14.95 4.52 -6.33
N LYS A 377 14.28 5.61 -5.96
CA LYS A 377 14.90 6.96 -5.89
C LYS A 377 16.22 6.96 -5.13
N ASN A 378 16.24 6.32 -3.97
CA ASN A 378 17.41 6.29 -3.09
C ASN A 378 18.57 5.47 -3.67
N GLN A 379 18.31 4.57 -4.61
CA GLN A 379 19.26 3.66 -5.22
C GLN A 379 19.54 3.99 -6.69
N TYR A 380 18.78 4.87 -7.33
CA TYR A 380 18.75 5.09 -8.77
C TYR A 380 20.15 5.28 -9.39
N GLN A 381 20.96 6.21 -8.81
CA GLN A 381 22.30 6.52 -9.33
C GLN A 381 23.30 5.35 -9.21
N LYS A 382 23.03 4.41 -8.32
CA LYS A 382 23.81 3.16 -8.20
C LYS A 382 23.32 2.12 -9.21
N LEU A 383 22.00 1.95 -9.29
CA LEU A 383 21.37 0.95 -10.15
C LEU A 383 21.73 1.11 -11.63
N ILE A 384 21.67 2.32 -12.18
CA ILE A 384 21.99 2.58 -13.60
C ILE A 384 23.47 2.38 -13.94
N LYS A 385 24.36 2.18 -12.96
CA LYS A 385 25.79 1.88 -13.14
C LYS A 385 26.12 0.40 -12.98
N GLU A 386 25.15 -0.41 -12.56
CA GLU A 386 25.37 -1.84 -12.38
C GLU A 386 25.44 -2.59 -13.72
N LYS A 387 26.23 -3.67 -13.76
CA LYS A 387 26.37 -4.51 -14.95
C LYS A 387 25.04 -5.08 -15.43
N GLY A 388 24.14 -5.41 -14.49
CA GLY A 388 22.80 -5.91 -14.81
C GLY A 388 21.95 -4.93 -15.59
N TYR A 389 22.04 -3.62 -15.27
CA TYR A 389 21.36 -2.56 -16.04
C TYR A 389 21.83 -2.53 -17.50
N ALA A 390 23.15 -2.51 -17.72
CA ALA A 390 23.72 -2.52 -19.09
C ALA A 390 23.29 -3.76 -19.87
N LEU A 391 23.38 -4.95 -19.24
CA LEU A 391 22.97 -6.21 -19.87
C LEU A 391 21.49 -6.19 -20.29
N ILE A 392 20.60 -5.70 -19.46
CA ILE A 392 19.17 -5.62 -19.79
C ILE A 392 18.95 -4.59 -20.89
N LYS A 393 19.54 -3.41 -20.78
CA LYS A 393 19.37 -2.31 -21.73
C LYS A 393 19.83 -2.73 -23.15
N ASP A 394 20.96 -3.44 -23.25
CA ASP A 394 21.56 -3.84 -24.52
C ASP A 394 20.87 -5.06 -25.16
N ASN A 395 20.18 -5.90 -24.38
CA ASN A 395 19.62 -7.18 -24.83
C ASN A 395 18.09 -7.27 -24.76
N LEU A 396 17.40 -6.25 -24.27
CA LEU A 396 15.94 -6.19 -24.26
C LEU A 396 15.44 -5.34 -25.43
N ALA A 397 14.75 -5.99 -26.35
CA ALA A 397 14.07 -5.25 -27.42
C ALA A 397 13.10 -4.23 -26.82
N ASP A 398 13.15 -3.00 -27.32
CA ASP A 398 12.29 -1.90 -26.83
C ASP A 398 12.43 -1.64 -25.31
N PHE A 399 13.67 -1.53 -24.85
CA PHE A 399 13.98 -1.27 -23.45
C PHE A 399 13.23 -0.05 -22.91
N GLU A 400 13.15 1.03 -23.67
CA GLU A 400 12.51 2.31 -23.23
C GLU A 400 11.04 2.12 -22.88
N ASN A 401 10.33 1.22 -23.56
CA ASN A 401 8.94 0.88 -23.26
C ASN A 401 8.80 -0.39 -22.42
N SER A 402 9.88 -0.93 -21.87
CA SER A 402 9.82 -2.14 -21.04
C SER A 402 9.27 -1.86 -19.64
N TYR A 403 8.70 -2.88 -18.99
CA TYR A 403 8.28 -2.80 -17.59
C TYR A 403 9.47 -2.47 -16.66
N ILE A 404 10.66 -3.01 -16.95
CA ILE A 404 11.87 -2.75 -16.14
C ILE A 404 12.24 -1.27 -16.21
N ASN A 405 12.22 -0.66 -17.40
CA ASN A 405 12.48 0.79 -17.52
C ASN A 405 11.40 1.63 -16.87
N THR A 406 10.12 1.25 -17.00
CA THR A 406 9.03 2.00 -16.34
C THR A 406 9.15 1.94 -14.82
N MET A 407 9.56 0.83 -14.22
CA MET A 407 9.84 0.75 -12.78
C MET A 407 10.96 1.72 -12.36
N LEU A 408 12.03 1.83 -13.15
CA LEU A 408 13.14 2.75 -12.86
C LEU A 408 12.72 4.23 -12.99
N VAL A 409 11.93 4.56 -14.01
CA VAL A 409 11.48 5.92 -14.28
C VAL A 409 10.44 6.37 -13.25
N GLU A 410 9.36 5.60 -13.10
CA GLU A 410 8.26 5.92 -12.20
C GLU A 410 8.68 5.83 -10.72
N GLY A 411 9.49 4.84 -10.34
CA GLY A 411 10.00 4.72 -8.97
C GLY A 411 11.06 5.76 -8.58
N ASN A 412 11.55 6.59 -9.52
CA ASN A 412 12.56 7.62 -9.24
C ASN A 412 11.93 8.92 -8.70
N ARG A 413 10.93 8.83 -7.84
CA ARG A 413 10.29 9.94 -7.12
C ARG A 413 10.21 9.67 -5.62
N GLU A 414 9.77 10.65 -4.84
CA GLU A 414 9.57 10.46 -3.40
C GLU A 414 8.31 9.63 -3.16
N CYS A 415 8.50 8.43 -2.61
CA CYS A 415 7.42 7.47 -2.39
C CYS A 415 7.08 7.27 -0.91
N HIS A 416 7.87 7.83 0.02
CA HIS A 416 7.73 7.55 1.45
C HIS A 416 7.28 8.72 2.30
N LYS A 417 7.42 9.95 1.81
CA LYS A 417 7.14 11.15 2.60
C LYS A 417 6.43 12.20 1.78
N LEU A 418 5.38 12.76 2.39
CA LEU A 418 4.70 13.93 1.87
C LEU A 418 4.47 14.91 3.02
N ILE A 419 4.78 16.18 2.79
CA ILE A 419 4.49 17.27 3.73
C ILE A 419 3.82 18.39 2.93
N ILE A 420 2.60 18.73 3.30
CA ILE A 420 1.85 19.84 2.74
C ILE A 420 1.58 20.83 3.87
N LYS A 421 2.04 22.06 3.72
CA LYS A 421 1.76 23.15 4.65
C LYS A 421 0.55 23.94 4.14
N ASN A 422 -0.42 24.20 5.01
CA ASN A 422 -1.49 25.13 4.68
C ASN A 422 -0.89 26.52 4.50
N GLY A 423 -1.15 27.19 3.39
CA GLY A 423 -0.68 28.55 3.14
C GLY A 423 -1.20 29.49 4.22
N LYS A 424 -0.30 30.34 4.75
CA LYS A 424 -0.70 31.49 5.56
C LYS A 424 -1.20 32.58 4.67
#